data_3c7d553c802d0463368c4681d17e6b48
#
_entry.id   3c7d553c802d0463368c4681d17e6b48
#
_cell.length_a   1.000
_cell.length_b   1.000
_cell.length_c   1.000
_cell.angle_alpha   90.00
_cell.angle_beta   90.00
_cell.angle_gamma   90.00
#
_symmetry.space_group_name_H-M   'P 1'
#
loop_
_entity.id
_entity.type
_entity.pdbx_description
1 polymer ?
#
loop_
_entity_poly.entity_id
_entity_poly.type
_entity_poly.pdbx_seq_one_letter_code
_entity_poly.pdbx_strand_id
1 'polypeptide(L)'
;MQASIIICACAIPNKAWVRRDGKKYSDVDVAIAMDHLVLAATDVGLGTCWIAAFDPAAAREVLGLPDSVEPIAFTPLGYAANQLGNRRRKTMMEIVKHERWQD
;
A
#
# COMPACT_ATOMS: atom_id res chain seq x y z
N MET A 1 -0.37 10.94 -14.93
CA MET A 1 -1.72 10.85 -14.30
C MET A 1 -2.06 12.19 -13.68
N GLN A 2 -3.21 12.73 -14.02
CA GLN A 2 -3.76 13.85 -13.28
C GLN A 2 -4.76 13.29 -12.26
N ALA A 3 -4.58 13.68 -11.03
CA ALA A 3 -5.44 13.21 -9.96
C ALA A 3 -5.94 14.38 -9.13
N SER A 4 -7.24 14.44 -8.90
CA SER A 4 -7.85 15.43 -8.02
C SER A 4 -7.98 14.94 -6.58
N ILE A 5 -7.69 13.67 -6.35
CA ILE A 5 -7.80 13.02 -5.04
C ILE A 5 -6.48 12.31 -4.75
N ILE A 6 -5.99 12.49 -3.53
CA ILE A 6 -4.87 11.71 -3.00
C ILE A 6 -5.35 11.02 -1.73
N ILE A 7 -5.16 9.71 -1.68
CA ILE A 7 -5.56 8.90 -0.53
C ILE A 7 -4.33 8.55 0.27
N CYS A 8 -4.40 8.74 1.59
CA CYS A 8 -3.36 8.31 2.51
C CYS A 8 -3.86 7.10 3.29
N ALA A 9 -3.16 5.98 3.15
CA ALA A 9 -3.45 4.79 3.93
C ALA A 9 -2.66 4.86 5.23
N CYS A 10 -3.38 4.83 6.35
CA CYS A 10 -2.80 4.98 7.67
C CYS A 10 -3.02 3.74 8.52
N ALA A 11 -2.08 3.48 9.42
CA ALA A 11 -2.20 2.43 10.42
C ALA A 11 -2.50 3.03 11.79
N ILE A 12 -3.17 2.25 12.64
CA ILE A 12 -3.33 2.54 14.06
C ILE A 12 -2.66 1.39 14.81
N PRO A 13 -1.33 1.45 15.03
CA PRO A 13 -0.58 0.29 15.53
C PRO A 13 -1.10 -0.26 16.85
N ASN A 14 -1.61 0.60 17.73
CA ASN A 14 -2.10 0.18 19.04
C ASN A 14 -3.40 -0.65 18.96
N LYS A 15 -4.08 -0.64 17.82
CA LYS A 15 -5.32 -1.39 17.61
C LYS A 15 -5.12 -2.61 16.71
N ALA A 16 -3.91 -2.82 16.23
CA ALA A 16 -3.61 -3.92 15.32
C ALA A 16 -3.17 -5.17 16.11
N TRP A 17 -3.29 -6.31 15.46
CA TRP A 17 -2.83 -7.56 16.02
C TRP A 17 -1.31 -7.58 16.12
N VAL A 18 -0.81 -8.10 17.26
CA VAL A 18 0.62 -8.30 17.48
C VAL A 18 0.86 -9.80 17.65
N ARG A 19 1.74 -10.34 16.85
CA ARG A 19 2.07 -11.75 16.93
C ARG A 19 2.81 -12.04 18.25
N ARG A 20 2.78 -13.31 18.67
CA ARG A 20 3.35 -13.72 19.96
C ARG A 20 4.82 -13.32 20.14
N ASP A 21 5.60 -13.30 19.04
CA ASP A 21 7.01 -12.92 19.08
C ASP A 21 7.22 -11.40 19.08
N GLY A 22 6.15 -10.62 19.14
CA GLY A 22 6.21 -9.16 19.19
C GLY A 22 6.12 -8.47 17.84
N LYS A 23 6.02 -9.22 16.75
CA LYS A 23 5.90 -8.59 15.43
C LYS A 23 4.54 -7.94 15.26
N LYS A 24 4.56 -6.65 14.96
CA LYS A 24 3.34 -5.88 14.71
C LYS A 24 2.89 -6.08 13.27
N TYR A 25 1.59 -6.28 13.09
CA TYR A 25 1.02 -6.54 11.77
C TYR A 25 0.22 -5.37 11.21
N SER A 26 0.32 -4.19 11.81
CA SER A 26 -0.38 -3.02 11.32
C SER A 26 -0.02 -2.67 9.88
N ASP A 27 1.26 -2.75 9.52
CA ASP A 27 1.70 -2.46 8.16
C ASP A 27 1.16 -3.50 7.16
N VAL A 28 1.08 -4.77 7.58
CA VAL A 28 0.51 -5.84 6.77
C VAL A 28 -0.97 -5.57 6.51
N ASP A 29 -1.72 -5.19 7.54
CA ASP A 29 -3.14 -4.86 7.41
C ASP A 29 -3.36 -3.73 6.41
N VAL A 30 -2.55 -2.68 6.49
CA VAL A 30 -2.64 -1.53 5.59
C VAL A 30 -2.30 -1.94 4.16
N ALA A 31 -1.27 -2.76 3.98
CA ALA A 31 -0.88 -3.25 2.66
C ALA A 31 -2.00 -4.04 2.00
N ILE A 32 -2.69 -4.90 2.76
CA ILE A 32 -3.83 -5.67 2.26
C ILE A 32 -4.97 -4.73 1.85
N ALA A 33 -5.32 -3.78 2.70
CA ALA A 33 -6.39 -2.83 2.41
C ALA A 33 -6.04 -1.98 1.18
N MET A 34 -4.80 -1.54 1.08
CA MET A 34 -4.32 -0.74 -0.05
C MET A 34 -4.37 -1.53 -1.36
N ASP A 35 -4.02 -2.81 -1.32
CA ASP A 35 -4.10 -3.68 -2.50
C ASP A 35 -5.54 -3.83 -2.97
N HIS A 36 -6.48 -4.03 -2.05
CA HIS A 36 -7.90 -4.09 -2.39
C HIS A 36 -8.39 -2.78 -3.01
N LEU A 37 -7.94 -1.65 -2.48
CA LEU A 37 -8.27 -0.34 -3.05
C LEU A 37 -7.77 -0.22 -4.49
N VAL A 38 -6.52 -0.63 -4.74
CA VAL A 38 -5.91 -0.59 -6.08
C VAL A 38 -6.70 -1.47 -7.05
N LEU A 39 -7.06 -2.67 -6.64
CA LEU A 39 -7.84 -3.58 -7.47
C LEU A 39 -9.24 -3.02 -7.76
N ALA A 40 -9.90 -2.47 -6.75
CA ALA A 40 -11.22 -1.87 -6.91
C ALA A 40 -11.16 -0.65 -7.85
N ALA A 41 -10.14 0.17 -7.72
CA ALA A 41 -9.94 1.32 -8.59
C ALA A 41 -9.78 0.90 -10.05
N THR A 42 -8.97 -0.12 -10.28
CA THR A 42 -8.75 -0.67 -11.61
C THR A 42 -10.06 -1.18 -12.21
N ASP A 43 -10.88 -1.84 -11.41
CA ASP A 43 -12.16 -2.39 -11.84
C ASP A 43 -13.13 -1.30 -12.36
N VAL A 44 -13.06 -0.10 -11.80
CA VAL A 44 -13.90 1.03 -12.22
C VAL A 44 -13.17 1.98 -13.18
N GLY A 45 -12.02 1.60 -13.70
CA GLY A 45 -11.30 2.37 -14.71
C GLY A 45 -10.42 3.49 -14.17
N LEU A 46 -10.13 3.50 -12.88
CA LEU A 46 -9.27 4.51 -12.28
C LEU A 46 -7.84 3.99 -12.13
N GLY A 47 -6.89 4.92 -12.18
CA GLY A 47 -5.48 4.63 -11.97
C GLY A 47 -5.03 4.98 -10.57
N THR A 48 -4.02 4.26 -10.09
CA THR A 48 -3.39 4.44 -8.78
C THR A 48 -1.89 4.34 -8.92
N CYS A 49 -1.18 4.78 -7.88
CA CYS A 49 0.27 4.61 -7.80
C CYS A 49 0.69 4.58 -6.33
N TRP A 50 1.29 3.47 -5.89
CA TRP A 50 1.84 3.38 -4.54
C TRP A 50 2.97 4.38 -4.37
N ILE A 51 2.87 5.23 -3.34
CA ILE A 51 3.92 6.17 -2.97
C ILE A 51 4.25 5.94 -1.50
N ALA A 52 5.46 5.44 -1.25
CA ALA A 52 5.97 5.24 0.10
C ALA A 52 7.17 6.16 0.40
N ALA A 53 7.76 6.75 -0.62
CA ALA A 53 8.89 7.67 -0.47
C ALA A 53 8.39 9.07 -0.16
N PHE A 54 8.05 9.31 1.10
CA PHE A 54 7.61 10.61 1.58
C PHE A 54 8.14 10.83 3.00
N ASP A 55 8.09 12.06 3.47
CA ASP A 55 8.46 12.42 4.83
C ASP A 55 7.25 12.23 5.75
N PRO A 56 7.28 11.24 6.67
CA PRO A 56 6.15 11.00 7.58
C PRO A 56 5.81 12.20 8.47
N ALA A 57 6.81 12.95 8.91
CA ALA A 57 6.56 14.13 9.76
C ALA A 57 5.79 15.20 8.99
N ALA A 58 6.15 15.45 7.74
CA ALA A 58 5.44 16.39 6.90
C ALA A 58 4.01 15.93 6.61
N ALA A 59 3.83 14.62 6.36
CA ALA A 59 2.50 14.05 6.14
C ALA A 59 1.61 14.22 7.36
N ARG A 60 2.15 13.97 8.56
CA ARG A 60 1.41 14.15 9.82
C ARG A 60 0.96 15.60 9.99
N GLU A 61 1.83 16.55 9.69
CA GLU A 61 1.53 17.97 9.83
C GLU A 61 0.44 18.39 8.86
N VAL A 62 0.59 18.07 7.58
CA VAL A 62 -0.37 18.46 6.54
C VAL A 62 -1.74 17.86 6.78
N LEU A 63 -1.80 16.58 7.18
CA LEU A 63 -3.07 15.87 7.37
C LEU A 63 -3.62 16.00 8.79
N GLY A 64 -2.87 16.57 9.72
CA GLY A 64 -3.31 16.70 11.10
C GLY A 64 -3.44 15.36 11.80
N LEU A 65 -2.56 14.40 11.53
CA LEU A 65 -2.64 13.07 12.12
C LEU A 65 -2.22 13.10 13.60
N PRO A 66 -2.97 12.45 14.49
CA PRO A 66 -2.53 12.28 15.87
C PRO A 66 -1.35 11.29 15.95
N ASP A 67 -0.63 11.32 17.07
CA ASP A 67 0.54 10.46 17.27
C ASP A 67 0.22 8.97 17.18
N SER A 68 -1.02 8.59 17.47
CA SER A 68 -1.49 7.21 17.43
C SER A 68 -1.76 6.68 16.02
N VAL A 69 -1.72 7.55 15.01
CA VAL A 69 -2.00 7.21 13.61
C VAL A 69 -0.71 7.39 12.81
N GLU A 70 -0.35 6.37 12.04
CA GLU A 70 0.88 6.34 11.26
C GLU A 70 0.59 6.34 9.77
N PRO A 71 1.10 7.32 9.00
CA PRO A 71 0.92 7.29 7.54
C PRO A 71 1.85 6.22 6.95
N ILE A 72 1.29 5.33 6.13
CA ILE A 72 2.05 4.21 5.56
C ILE A 72 2.34 4.43 4.08
N ALA A 73 1.33 4.81 3.31
CA ALA A 73 1.47 4.99 1.88
C ALA A 73 0.42 5.96 1.35
N PHE A 74 0.73 6.57 0.23
CA PHE A 74 -0.20 7.41 -0.51
C PHE A 74 -0.49 6.80 -1.86
N THR A 75 -1.63 7.12 -2.41
CA THR A 75 -1.91 6.93 -3.83
C THR A 75 -2.74 8.08 -4.36
N PRO A 76 -2.36 8.65 -5.50
CA PRO A 76 -3.28 9.47 -6.26
C PRO A 76 -4.36 8.56 -6.83
N LEU A 77 -5.55 9.13 -7.03
CA LEU A 77 -6.68 8.41 -7.62
C LEU A 77 -7.26 9.27 -8.73
N GLY A 78 -7.27 8.74 -9.93
CA GLY A 78 -7.79 9.48 -11.08
C GLY A 78 -7.67 8.66 -12.36
N TYR A 79 -8.07 9.26 -13.46
CA TYR A 79 -7.95 8.60 -14.76
C TYR A 79 -6.50 8.63 -15.22
N ALA A 80 -5.97 7.49 -15.63
CA ALA A 80 -4.61 7.40 -16.12
C ALA A 80 -4.48 8.10 -17.48
N ALA A 81 -3.47 8.97 -17.61
CA ALA A 81 -3.18 9.63 -18.88
C ALA A 81 -2.59 8.66 -19.89
N ASN A 82 -1.83 7.69 -19.43
CA ASN A 82 -1.17 6.68 -20.26
C ASN A 82 -1.41 5.30 -19.68
N GLN A 83 -1.48 4.30 -20.56
CA GLN A 83 -1.50 2.93 -20.09
C GLN A 83 -0.09 2.51 -19.70
N LEU A 84 0.00 1.76 -18.61
CA LEU A 84 1.27 1.16 -18.21
C LEU A 84 1.60 0.03 -19.18
N GLY A 85 2.88 -0.03 -19.57
CA GLY A 85 3.37 -1.16 -20.33
C GLY A 85 3.40 -2.43 -19.50
N ASN A 86 3.66 -3.55 -20.18
CA ASN A 86 3.81 -4.82 -19.48
C ASN A 86 5.03 -4.78 -18.59
N ARG A 87 4.82 -5.10 -17.32
CA ARG A 87 5.91 -5.22 -16.35
C ARG A 87 6.35 -6.66 -16.27
N ARG A 88 7.67 -6.82 -16.19
CA ARG A 88 8.24 -8.16 -16.02
C ARG A 88 7.81 -8.72 -14.67
N ARG A 89 7.39 -9.97 -14.69
CA ARG A 89 7.01 -10.72 -13.48
C ARG A 89 7.86 -11.98 -13.38
N LYS A 90 8.15 -12.37 -12.16
CA LYS A 90 8.77 -13.66 -11.91
C LYS A 90 7.79 -14.77 -12.21
N THR A 91 8.33 -15.92 -12.61
CA THR A 91 7.49 -17.11 -12.83
C THR A 91 7.01 -17.69 -11.51
N MET A 92 6.00 -18.53 -11.56
CA MET A 92 5.52 -19.23 -10.36
C MET A 92 6.62 -20.06 -9.72
N MET A 93 7.46 -20.70 -10.52
CA MET A 93 8.59 -21.50 -10.00
C MET A 93 9.58 -20.66 -9.22
N GLU A 94 9.76 -19.40 -9.60
CA GLU A 94 10.68 -18.50 -8.91
C GLU A 94 10.15 -18.02 -7.57
N ILE A 95 8.83 -17.92 -7.42
CA ILE A 95 8.22 -17.32 -6.22
C ILE A 95 7.53 -18.33 -5.31
N VAL A 96 7.18 -19.51 -5.84
CA VAL A 96 6.50 -20.56 -5.07
C VAL A 96 7.48 -21.71 -4.82
N LYS A 97 7.66 -22.06 -3.56
CA LYS A 97 8.46 -23.21 -3.15
C LYS A 97 7.54 -24.25 -2.55
N HIS A 98 7.77 -25.53 -2.89
CA HIS A 98 6.95 -26.63 -2.42
C HIS A 98 7.63 -27.31 -1.24
N GLU A 99 6.90 -27.53 -0.17
CA GLU A 99 7.30 -28.22 1.06
C GLU A 99 8.37 -27.45 1.84
N ARG A 100 9.49 -27.11 1.20
CA ARG A 100 10.63 -26.44 1.83
C ARG A 100 11.18 -25.37 0.92
N TRP A 101 11.87 -24.40 1.51
CA TRP A 101 12.59 -23.39 0.75
C TRP A 101 13.68 -24.04 -0.10
N GLN A 102 13.76 -23.65 -1.36
CA GLN A 102 14.78 -24.09 -2.31
C GLN A 102 15.22 -22.89 -3.13
N ASP A 103 16.51 -22.75 -3.33
CA ASP A 103 17.03 -21.67 -4.17
C ASP A 103 16.93 -22.00 -5.66
#